data_f99978b9c3c3d037e24e8ba9ab162232
#
_entry.id   f99978b9c3c3d037e24e8ba9ab162232
#
_cell.length_a   1.000
_cell.length_b   1.000
_cell.length_c   1.000
_cell.angle_alpha   90.00
_cell.angle_beta   90.00
_cell.angle_gamma   90.00
#
_symmetry.space_group_name_H-M   'P 1'
#
loop_
_entity.id
_entity.type
_entity.pdbx_description
1 polymer ?
#
loop_
_entity_poly.entity_id
_entity_poly.type
_entity_poly.pdbx_seq_one_letter_code
_entity_poly.pdbx_strand_id
1 'polypeptide(L)'
;MRFVRTLATLAVCAAATALPAQAQGKFTLTSPTLKDGGTIGMDHVFNGFGCSGKNVSPALSWSGAPAGTKSFAVTVYDPDAPTGSGWWHWTVVNIPASAKALPAGAGSTAPKGLPAGAVQGRTDFGKPGWGGPCPPAGDKPHRYIFTVWALKAEKLDLNGEASGAMVGFYVGGSALGKAVMTVMFGR
;
A
#
# COMPACT_ATOMS: atom_id res chain seq x y z
N MET A 1 -51.58 57.82 -31.47
CA MET A 1 -50.49 56.91 -31.95
C MET A 1 -49.74 56.43 -30.79
N ARG A 2 -49.94 55.12 -30.39
CA ARG A 2 -49.19 54.45 -29.29
C ARG A 2 -48.19 53.52 -29.93
N PHE A 3 -46.88 53.75 -29.72
CA PHE A 3 -45.82 52.86 -30.17
C PHE A 3 -45.63 51.78 -29.11
N VAL A 4 -45.90 50.54 -29.49
CA VAL A 4 -45.55 49.35 -28.69
C VAL A 4 -44.12 48.96 -29.05
N ARG A 5 -43.21 49.05 -28.06
CA ARG A 5 -41.82 48.51 -28.17
C ARG A 5 -41.80 47.05 -27.67
N THR A 6 -41.61 46.16 -28.60
CA THR A 6 -41.40 44.75 -28.31
C THR A 6 -39.94 44.54 -27.91
N LEU A 7 -39.69 44.17 -26.64
CA LEU A 7 -38.35 43.71 -26.19
C LEU A 7 -38.21 42.22 -26.55
N ALA A 8 -37.25 41.92 -27.40
CA ALA A 8 -36.83 40.55 -27.68
C ALA A 8 -35.78 40.14 -26.64
N THR A 9 -36.10 39.19 -25.78
CA THR A 9 -35.18 38.57 -24.83
C THR A 9 -34.40 37.44 -25.53
N LEU A 10 -33.09 37.67 -25.77
CA LEU A 10 -32.16 36.61 -26.20
C LEU A 10 -31.88 35.67 -25.00
N ALA A 11 -32.31 34.41 -25.07
CA ALA A 11 -31.91 33.38 -24.16
C ALA A 11 -30.56 32.82 -24.63
N VAL A 12 -29.49 33.07 -23.87
CA VAL A 12 -28.17 32.46 -24.09
C VAL A 12 -28.18 31.08 -23.44
N CYS A 13 -28.29 30.03 -24.24
CA CYS A 13 -28.08 28.63 -23.78
C CYS A 13 -26.60 28.41 -23.60
N ALA A 14 -26.12 28.38 -22.35
CA ALA A 14 -24.77 27.91 -22.01
C ALA A 14 -24.71 26.38 -22.15
N ALA A 15 -24.09 25.90 -23.22
CA ALA A 15 -23.78 24.47 -23.38
C ALA A 15 -22.67 24.10 -22.41
N ALA A 16 -23.00 23.37 -21.35
CA ALA A 16 -22.02 22.75 -20.46
C ALA A 16 -21.33 21.60 -21.20
N THR A 17 -20.08 21.79 -21.63
CA THR A 17 -19.23 20.73 -22.17
C THR A 17 -18.82 19.81 -21.04
N ALA A 18 -19.46 18.64 -20.95
CA ALA A 18 -19.00 17.56 -20.06
C ALA A 18 -17.65 17.04 -20.59
N LEU A 19 -16.58 17.27 -19.83
CA LEU A 19 -15.29 16.65 -20.11
C LEU A 19 -15.45 15.11 -19.96
N PRO A 20 -14.90 14.32 -20.90
CA PRO A 20 -14.95 12.86 -20.78
C PRO A 20 -14.23 12.44 -19.50
N ALA A 21 -14.91 11.67 -18.63
CA ALA A 21 -14.29 11.02 -17.51
C ALA A 21 -13.23 10.05 -18.08
N GLN A 22 -11.96 10.37 -17.87
CA GLN A 22 -10.88 9.45 -18.24
C GLN A 22 -11.08 8.16 -17.46
N ALA A 23 -11.17 7.03 -18.16
CA ALA A 23 -11.18 5.71 -17.52
C ALA A 23 -9.93 5.57 -16.65
N GLN A 24 -10.13 5.53 -15.35
CA GLN A 24 -9.04 5.40 -14.38
C GLN A 24 -8.42 4.01 -14.57
N GLY A 25 -7.14 3.95 -14.89
CA GLY A 25 -6.42 2.69 -15.05
C GLY A 25 -6.50 1.83 -13.78
N LYS A 26 -6.38 0.52 -13.93
CA LYS A 26 -6.37 -0.42 -12.79
C LYS A 26 -5.28 -0.01 -11.78
N PHE A 27 -5.62 0.06 -10.50
CA PHE A 27 -4.62 0.24 -9.43
C PHE A 27 -3.73 -0.99 -9.38
N THR A 28 -2.43 -0.82 -9.60
CA THR A 28 -1.45 -1.89 -9.74
C THR A 28 -0.29 -1.73 -8.78
N LEU A 29 0.26 -2.86 -8.33
CA LEU A 29 1.48 -2.98 -7.55
C LEU A 29 2.48 -3.83 -8.33
N THR A 30 3.72 -3.35 -8.42
CA THR A 30 4.83 -4.03 -9.08
C THR A 30 6.10 -3.99 -8.24
N SER A 31 7.03 -4.88 -8.53
CA SER A 31 8.37 -4.92 -7.94
C SER A 31 9.37 -5.42 -8.98
N PRO A 32 10.61 -4.92 -8.98
CA PRO A 32 11.65 -5.45 -9.86
C PRO A 32 12.17 -6.83 -9.43
N THR A 33 11.97 -7.22 -8.17
CA THR A 33 12.50 -8.47 -7.58
C THR A 33 11.42 -9.48 -7.20
N LEU A 34 10.14 -9.08 -7.22
CA LEU A 34 9.00 -9.93 -6.89
C LEU A 34 8.06 -10.03 -8.08
N LYS A 35 7.48 -11.21 -8.26
CA LYS A 35 6.44 -11.48 -9.26
C LYS A 35 5.23 -12.09 -8.57
N ASP A 36 4.03 -11.65 -8.90
CA ASP A 36 2.79 -12.23 -8.38
C ASP A 36 2.73 -13.74 -8.67
N GLY A 37 2.46 -14.55 -7.64
CA GLY A 37 2.53 -16.01 -7.67
C GLY A 37 3.95 -16.60 -7.67
N GLY A 38 5.00 -15.76 -7.69
CA GLY A 38 6.39 -16.20 -7.69
C GLY A 38 6.96 -16.49 -6.31
N THR A 39 8.21 -16.95 -6.26
CA THR A 39 8.95 -17.22 -5.02
C THR A 39 9.79 -16.00 -4.64
N ILE A 40 9.80 -15.67 -3.35
CA ILE A 40 10.63 -14.58 -2.82
C ILE A 40 12.09 -15.03 -2.69
N GLY A 41 13.03 -14.16 -3.09
CA GLY A 41 14.46 -14.45 -3.06
C GLY A 41 15.11 -14.23 -1.69
N MET A 42 16.27 -14.86 -1.47
CA MET A 42 17.02 -14.83 -0.21
C MET A 42 17.43 -13.43 0.25
N ASP A 43 17.52 -12.45 -0.64
CA ASP A 43 17.78 -11.05 -0.27
C ASP A 43 16.70 -10.49 0.65
N HIS A 44 15.47 -10.96 0.52
CA HIS A 44 14.30 -10.51 1.28
C HIS A 44 13.99 -11.37 2.49
N VAL A 45 14.53 -12.59 2.56
CA VAL A 45 14.31 -13.56 3.65
C VAL A 45 14.90 -13.05 4.96
N PHE A 46 14.24 -13.38 6.08
CA PHE A 46 14.65 -12.97 7.43
C PHE A 46 16.06 -13.47 7.77
N ASN A 47 16.73 -12.74 8.64
CA ASN A 47 18.00 -13.15 9.25
C ASN A 47 17.75 -13.45 10.74
N GLY A 48 17.41 -14.67 11.06
CA GLY A 48 17.05 -15.13 12.39
C GLY A 48 16.02 -16.26 12.31
N PHE A 49 15.61 -16.83 13.43
CA PHE A 49 14.71 -17.98 13.54
C PHE A 49 15.15 -19.20 12.69
N GLY A 50 16.48 -19.36 12.49
CA GLY A 50 17.04 -20.40 11.65
C GLY A 50 17.06 -20.08 10.15
N CYS A 51 16.70 -18.87 9.75
CA CYS A 51 16.89 -18.35 8.40
C CYS A 51 18.14 -17.47 8.32
N SER A 52 18.76 -17.41 7.13
CA SER A 52 20.01 -16.69 6.86
C SER A 52 19.91 -15.78 5.63
N GLY A 53 18.74 -15.12 5.43
CA GLY A 53 18.54 -14.15 4.37
C GLY A 53 19.18 -12.79 4.69
N LYS A 54 19.17 -11.87 3.72
CA LYS A 54 19.71 -10.51 3.95
C LYS A 54 18.72 -9.57 4.65
N ASN A 55 17.47 -9.96 4.78
CA ASN A 55 16.39 -9.20 5.40
C ASN A 55 16.21 -7.78 4.83
N VAL A 56 16.38 -7.62 3.52
CA VAL A 56 16.17 -6.36 2.81
C VAL A 56 14.73 -6.28 2.32
N SER A 57 13.99 -5.24 2.67
CA SER A 57 12.64 -5.04 2.12
C SER A 57 12.71 -4.85 0.60
N PRO A 58 11.79 -5.44 -0.18
CA PRO A 58 11.79 -5.28 -1.63
C PRO A 58 11.45 -3.84 -2.04
N ALA A 59 11.93 -3.42 -3.21
CA ALA A 59 11.41 -2.24 -3.87
C ALA A 59 9.99 -2.49 -4.35
N LEU A 60 9.10 -1.53 -4.12
CA LEU A 60 7.69 -1.57 -4.53
C LEU A 60 7.36 -0.32 -5.34
N SER A 61 6.56 -0.47 -6.39
CA SER A 61 6.05 0.64 -7.18
C SER A 61 4.56 0.45 -7.46
N TRP A 62 3.81 1.54 -7.54
CA TRP A 62 2.36 1.49 -7.80
C TRP A 62 1.89 2.61 -8.70
N SER A 63 0.79 2.36 -9.42
CA SER A 63 0.16 3.30 -10.33
C SER A 63 -1.35 3.07 -10.43
N GLY A 64 -2.08 4.03 -10.99
CA GLY A 64 -3.53 3.93 -11.18
C GLY A 64 -4.34 4.01 -9.88
N ALA A 65 -3.81 4.67 -8.84
CA ALA A 65 -4.55 4.86 -7.59
C ALA A 65 -5.88 5.58 -7.82
N PRO A 66 -6.96 5.24 -7.07
CA PRO A 66 -8.26 5.89 -7.17
C PRO A 66 -8.19 7.41 -7.01
N ALA A 67 -9.09 8.13 -7.68
CA ALA A 67 -9.27 9.56 -7.48
C ALA A 67 -9.60 9.85 -6.01
N GLY A 68 -9.15 10.99 -5.49
CA GLY A 68 -9.34 11.34 -4.08
C GLY A 68 -8.35 10.71 -3.12
N THR A 69 -7.36 9.94 -3.63
CA THR A 69 -6.27 9.40 -2.78
C THR A 69 -5.45 10.55 -2.19
N LYS A 70 -5.38 10.58 -0.85
CA LYS A 70 -4.64 11.58 -0.09
C LYS A 70 -3.37 11.04 0.55
N SER A 71 -3.31 9.73 0.80
CA SER A 71 -2.10 9.03 1.26
C SER A 71 -2.12 7.57 0.83
N PHE A 72 -0.99 6.89 1.04
CA PHE A 72 -0.89 5.44 0.87
C PHE A 72 -0.46 4.76 2.16
N ALA A 73 -0.76 3.47 2.25
CA ALA A 73 -0.17 2.55 3.20
C ALA A 73 0.34 1.30 2.48
N VAL A 74 1.37 0.67 3.04
CA VAL A 74 1.88 -0.64 2.62
C VAL A 74 1.73 -1.61 3.78
N THR A 75 1.22 -2.79 3.50
CA THR A 75 1.16 -3.89 4.46
C THR A 75 1.69 -5.17 3.83
N VAL A 76 2.41 -5.98 4.62
CA VAL A 76 2.84 -7.33 4.23
C VAL A 76 2.42 -8.29 5.33
N TYR A 77 1.63 -9.29 4.95
CA TYR A 77 0.99 -10.20 5.86
C TYR A 77 1.10 -11.65 5.37
N ASP A 78 1.41 -12.56 6.28
CA ASP A 78 1.43 -14.01 6.09
C ASP A 78 0.21 -14.62 6.80
N PRO A 79 -0.84 -15.04 6.06
CA PRO A 79 -2.01 -15.68 6.66
C PRO A 79 -1.78 -17.15 7.04
N ASP A 80 -0.68 -17.75 6.59
CA ASP A 80 -0.41 -19.18 6.74
C ASP A 80 0.47 -19.47 7.96
N ALA A 81 1.03 -18.44 8.61
CA ALA A 81 1.82 -18.60 9.83
C ALA A 81 0.99 -19.28 10.93
N PRO A 82 1.53 -20.34 11.62
CA PRO A 82 0.79 -21.16 12.58
C PRO A 82 0.64 -20.46 13.95
N THR A 83 0.13 -19.23 13.97
CA THR A 83 -0.02 -18.40 15.18
C THR A 83 -1.49 -18.15 15.56
N GLY A 84 -2.43 -18.71 14.80
CA GLY A 84 -3.88 -18.44 14.98
C GLY A 84 -4.35 -17.09 14.44
N SER A 85 -3.44 -16.14 14.16
CA SER A 85 -3.76 -14.82 13.61
C SER A 85 -2.90 -14.42 12.40
N GLY A 86 -2.12 -15.37 11.86
CA GLY A 86 -1.12 -15.09 10.84
C GLY A 86 0.06 -14.28 11.39
N TRP A 87 0.81 -13.59 10.51
CA TRP A 87 2.01 -12.84 10.89
C TRP A 87 2.17 -11.58 10.04
N TRP A 88 2.32 -10.43 10.70
CA TRP A 88 2.58 -9.17 10.05
C TRP A 88 4.08 -8.94 9.89
N HIS A 89 4.52 -8.84 8.64
CA HIS A 89 5.91 -8.71 8.24
C HIS A 89 6.38 -7.26 8.07
N TRP A 90 5.46 -6.38 7.65
CA TRP A 90 5.75 -4.97 7.45
C TRP A 90 4.46 -4.15 7.40
N THR A 91 4.48 -2.99 8.02
CA THR A 91 3.41 -2.00 7.90
C THR A 91 4.02 -0.60 7.78
N VAL A 92 3.55 0.16 6.81
CA VAL A 92 3.92 1.58 6.61
C VAL A 92 2.65 2.35 6.36
N VAL A 93 2.44 3.44 7.07
CA VAL A 93 1.30 4.35 6.89
C VAL A 93 1.79 5.77 6.63
N ASN A 94 0.87 6.66 6.26
CA ASN A 94 1.15 8.08 6.03
C ASN A 94 2.18 8.32 4.91
N ILE A 95 2.20 7.45 3.91
CA ILE A 95 2.98 7.63 2.69
C ILE A 95 2.26 8.72 1.88
N PRO A 96 2.90 9.85 1.53
CA PRO A 96 2.23 10.95 0.84
C PRO A 96 1.71 10.54 -0.54
N ALA A 97 0.61 11.16 -1.00
CA ALA A 97 -0.03 10.86 -2.28
C ALA A 97 0.88 11.07 -3.51
N SER A 98 1.92 11.89 -3.37
CA SER A 98 2.93 12.11 -4.41
C SER A 98 3.87 10.91 -4.60
N ALA A 99 4.03 10.06 -3.58
CA ALA A 99 4.89 8.88 -3.67
C ALA A 99 4.28 7.83 -4.62
N LYS A 100 5.12 7.23 -5.45
CA LYS A 100 4.75 6.16 -6.39
C LYS A 100 5.56 4.89 -6.17
N ALA A 101 6.47 4.92 -5.20
CA ALA A 101 7.36 3.79 -4.91
C ALA A 101 7.95 3.88 -3.49
N LEU A 102 8.41 2.73 -3.01
CA LEU A 102 9.36 2.60 -1.90
C LEU A 102 10.60 1.88 -2.45
N PRO A 103 11.82 2.39 -2.20
CA PRO A 103 13.04 1.73 -2.64
C PRO A 103 13.32 0.44 -1.86
N ALA A 104 14.19 -0.41 -2.39
CA ALA A 104 14.73 -1.55 -1.65
C ALA A 104 15.39 -1.06 -0.35
N GLY A 105 15.15 -1.79 0.75
CA GLY A 105 15.68 -1.44 2.07
C GLY A 105 14.92 -0.33 2.80
N ALA A 106 13.84 0.24 2.23
CA ALA A 106 13.01 1.24 2.90
C ALA A 106 12.44 0.75 4.24
N GLY A 107 12.26 -0.57 4.39
CA GLY A 107 11.80 -1.22 5.63
C GLY A 107 12.88 -1.38 6.71
N SER A 108 14.06 -0.85 6.54
CA SER A 108 15.10 -0.86 7.58
C SER A 108 14.61 -0.15 8.84
N THR A 109 15.07 -0.60 10.02
CA THR A 109 14.77 0.05 11.31
C THR A 109 15.44 1.43 11.45
N ALA A 110 16.52 1.67 10.69
CA ALA A 110 17.05 3.02 10.46
C ALA A 110 16.49 3.50 9.12
N PRO A 111 15.42 4.29 9.09
CA PRO A 111 14.64 4.52 7.86
C PRO A 111 15.46 5.32 6.85
N LYS A 112 16.09 4.60 5.92
CA LYS A 112 16.67 5.19 4.71
C LYS A 112 15.70 4.90 3.56
N GLY A 113 15.11 5.97 2.98
CA GLY A 113 14.27 5.85 1.79
C GLY A 113 12.76 5.78 2.03
N LEU A 114 12.29 5.93 3.26
CA LEU A 114 10.88 6.24 3.48
C LEU A 114 10.60 7.72 3.15
N PRO A 115 9.48 8.02 2.51
CA PRO A 115 9.03 9.40 2.31
C PRO A 115 8.83 10.13 3.64
N ALA A 116 9.07 11.44 3.67
CA ALA A 116 8.85 12.26 4.85
C ALA A 116 7.40 12.10 5.35
N GLY A 117 7.24 11.95 6.67
CA GLY A 117 5.96 11.74 7.33
C GLY A 117 5.46 10.29 7.36
N ALA A 118 6.04 9.39 6.57
CA ALA A 118 5.69 7.97 6.64
C ALA A 118 6.14 7.34 7.96
N VAL A 119 5.33 6.45 8.51
CA VAL A 119 5.53 5.78 9.79
C VAL A 119 5.48 4.27 9.59
N GLN A 120 6.47 3.56 10.11
CA GLN A 120 6.43 2.11 10.22
C GLN A 120 5.78 1.70 11.53
N GLY A 121 4.76 0.84 11.48
CA GLY A 121 4.15 0.26 12.67
C GLY A 121 4.91 -0.97 13.14
N ARG A 122 4.60 -1.40 14.36
CA ARG A 122 5.17 -2.59 14.99
C ARG A 122 4.65 -3.86 14.30
N THR A 123 5.56 -4.70 13.87
CA THR A 123 5.27 -6.03 13.30
C THR A 123 5.21 -7.11 14.39
N ASP A 124 4.86 -8.33 14.00
CA ASP A 124 4.85 -9.47 14.93
C ASP A 124 6.26 -9.95 15.31
N PHE A 125 7.31 -9.38 14.68
CA PHE A 125 8.70 -9.47 15.16
C PHE A 125 8.98 -8.56 16.39
N GLY A 126 7.97 -7.85 16.91
CA GLY A 126 8.04 -7.03 18.11
C GLY A 126 8.61 -5.63 17.92
N LYS A 127 8.92 -5.21 16.68
CA LYS A 127 9.51 -3.90 16.35
C LYS A 127 9.02 -3.38 14.99
N PRO A 128 9.11 -2.07 14.73
CA PRO A 128 8.87 -1.51 13.40
C PRO A 128 9.89 -1.99 12.37
N GLY A 129 9.49 -1.96 11.10
CA GLY A 129 10.36 -2.28 9.98
C GLY A 129 10.01 -3.60 9.31
N TRP A 130 10.83 -3.97 8.31
CA TRP A 130 10.70 -5.20 7.56
C TRP A 130 11.23 -6.39 8.36
N GLY A 131 10.40 -7.41 8.51
CA GLY A 131 10.83 -8.75 8.88
C GLY A 131 10.51 -9.71 7.74
N GLY A 132 11.54 -10.27 7.11
CA GLY A 132 11.38 -11.13 5.94
C GLY A 132 10.72 -12.46 6.25
N PRO A 133 10.36 -13.23 5.21
CA PRO A 133 9.89 -14.61 5.35
C PRO A 133 10.85 -15.51 6.14
N CYS A 134 10.30 -16.32 7.03
CA CYS A 134 11.00 -17.43 7.67
C CYS A 134 9.98 -18.41 8.26
N PRO A 135 9.23 -19.14 7.43
CA PRO A 135 8.26 -20.11 7.92
C PRO A 135 8.95 -21.26 8.64
N PRO A 136 8.26 -22.06 9.45
CA PRO A 136 8.80 -23.29 10.01
C PRO A 136 9.35 -24.22 8.93
N ALA A 137 10.45 -24.91 9.22
CA ALA A 137 11.03 -25.88 8.30
C ALA A 137 10.07 -27.07 8.09
N GLY A 138 9.84 -27.42 6.82
CA GLY A 138 8.94 -28.53 6.46
C GLY A 138 7.48 -28.12 6.26
N ASP A 139 7.11 -26.89 6.59
CA ASP A 139 5.78 -26.37 6.24
C ASP A 139 5.62 -26.23 4.73
N LYS A 140 4.37 -26.27 4.27
CA LYS A 140 4.06 -25.85 2.90
C LYS A 140 4.50 -24.40 2.69
N PRO A 141 4.88 -23.99 1.45
CA PRO A 141 5.20 -22.59 1.22
C PRO A 141 4.08 -21.67 1.67
N HIS A 142 4.42 -20.67 2.49
CA HIS A 142 3.50 -19.63 2.96
C HIS A 142 3.30 -18.55 1.92
N ARG A 143 2.16 -17.88 1.97
CA ARG A 143 1.81 -16.71 1.18
C ARG A 143 2.25 -15.44 1.91
N TYR A 144 2.97 -14.58 1.21
CA TYR A 144 3.31 -13.25 1.69
C TYR A 144 2.55 -12.24 0.83
N ILE A 145 1.51 -11.65 1.42
CA ILE A 145 0.57 -10.77 0.75
C ILE A 145 1.03 -9.32 0.91
N PHE A 146 1.60 -8.78 -0.15
CA PHE A 146 1.96 -7.37 -0.27
C PHE A 146 0.74 -6.58 -0.72
N THR A 147 0.35 -5.57 0.03
CA THR A 147 -0.77 -4.72 -0.33
C THR A 147 -0.39 -3.25 -0.23
N VAL A 148 -0.63 -2.49 -1.30
CA VAL A 148 -0.62 -1.04 -1.29
C VAL A 148 -2.06 -0.56 -1.23
N TRP A 149 -2.36 0.26 -0.24
CA TRP A 149 -3.66 0.84 0.01
C TRP A 149 -3.67 2.31 -0.39
N ALA A 150 -4.67 2.72 -1.16
CA ALA A 150 -4.96 4.12 -1.45
C ALA A 150 -6.00 4.63 -0.44
N LEU A 151 -5.69 5.69 0.29
CA LEU A 151 -6.48 6.15 1.44
C LEU A 151 -7.11 7.52 1.17
N LYS A 152 -8.34 7.72 1.66
CA LYS A 152 -9.04 9.02 1.66
C LYS A 152 -8.53 9.96 2.75
N ALA A 153 -7.90 9.44 3.82
CA ALA A 153 -7.27 10.24 4.86
C ALA A 153 -5.88 10.69 4.42
N GLU A 154 -5.52 11.93 4.70
CA GLU A 154 -4.17 12.46 4.49
C GLU A 154 -3.18 11.86 5.48
N LYS A 155 -3.64 11.66 6.73
CA LYS A 155 -2.85 11.09 7.82
C LYS A 155 -3.74 10.19 8.68
N LEU A 156 -3.20 9.04 9.07
CA LEU A 156 -3.74 8.19 10.13
C LEU A 156 -2.98 8.52 11.42
N ASP A 157 -3.70 8.65 12.52
CA ASP A 157 -3.10 8.89 13.85
C ASP A 157 -2.54 7.59 14.43
N LEU A 158 -1.44 7.15 13.84
CA LEU A 158 -0.71 5.93 14.18
C LEU A 158 0.77 6.25 14.35
N ASN A 159 1.41 5.57 15.29
CA ASN A 159 2.85 5.67 15.56
C ASN A 159 3.54 4.30 15.40
N GLY A 160 4.82 4.23 15.72
CA GLY A 160 5.63 3.01 15.61
C GLY A 160 5.20 1.85 16.50
N GLU A 161 4.36 2.10 17.52
CA GLU A 161 3.84 1.07 18.43
C GLU A 161 2.54 0.42 17.93
N ALA A 162 1.92 0.97 16.87
CA ALA A 162 0.71 0.42 16.30
C ALA A 162 0.95 -1.00 15.77
N SER A 163 0.20 -1.98 16.28
CA SER A 163 0.27 -3.37 15.81
C SER A 163 -0.24 -3.51 14.37
N GLY A 164 0.16 -4.58 13.67
CA GLY A 164 -0.33 -4.87 12.33
C GLY A 164 -1.86 -4.93 12.25
N ALA A 165 -2.51 -5.52 13.26
CA ALA A 165 -3.97 -5.57 13.35
C ALA A 165 -4.60 -4.17 13.49
N MET A 166 -4.02 -3.31 14.32
CA MET A 166 -4.46 -1.92 14.47
C MET A 166 -4.28 -1.14 13.17
N VAL A 167 -3.12 -1.27 12.52
CA VAL A 167 -2.88 -0.68 11.19
C VAL A 167 -3.93 -1.15 10.20
N GLY A 168 -4.22 -2.46 10.14
CA GLY A 168 -5.23 -3.05 9.26
C GLY A 168 -6.63 -2.45 9.48
N PHE A 169 -7.03 -2.22 10.73
CA PHE A 169 -8.31 -1.59 11.08
C PHE A 169 -8.41 -0.15 10.55
N TYR A 170 -7.42 0.70 10.83
CA TYR A 170 -7.41 2.09 10.38
C TYR A 170 -7.34 2.22 8.86
N VAL A 171 -6.49 1.41 8.24
CA VAL A 171 -6.34 1.37 6.78
C VAL A 171 -7.64 0.92 6.12
N GLY A 172 -8.28 -0.15 6.62
CA GLY A 172 -9.56 -0.65 6.09
C GLY A 172 -10.66 0.41 6.14
N GLY A 173 -10.77 1.17 7.23
CA GLY A 173 -11.76 2.25 7.40
C GLY A 173 -11.52 3.47 6.50
N SER A 174 -10.31 3.63 5.95
CA SER A 174 -9.91 4.77 5.12
C SER A 174 -9.68 4.42 3.64
N ALA A 175 -9.69 3.14 3.27
CA ALA A 175 -9.34 2.67 1.93
C ALA A 175 -10.33 3.15 0.85
N LEU A 176 -9.80 3.71 -0.24
CA LEU A 176 -10.48 3.94 -1.51
C LEU A 176 -10.27 2.77 -2.48
N GLY A 177 -9.17 2.03 -2.32
CA GLY A 177 -8.82 0.89 -3.13
C GLY A 177 -7.50 0.29 -2.68
N LYS A 178 -7.18 -0.88 -3.22
CA LYS A 178 -5.92 -1.58 -2.95
C LYS A 178 -5.38 -2.27 -4.19
N ALA A 179 -4.06 -2.39 -4.26
CA ALA A 179 -3.35 -3.24 -5.21
C ALA A 179 -2.58 -4.30 -4.43
N VAL A 180 -2.65 -5.54 -4.90
CA VAL A 180 -2.14 -6.71 -4.18
C VAL A 180 -1.18 -7.49 -5.05
N MET A 181 -0.12 -8.02 -4.44
CA MET A 181 0.81 -8.98 -5.00
C MET A 181 1.03 -10.07 -3.95
N THR A 182 0.90 -11.33 -4.33
CA THR A 182 1.16 -12.47 -3.45
C THR A 182 2.41 -13.20 -3.92
N VAL A 183 3.35 -13.41 -3.04
CA VAL A 183 4.56 -14.21 -3.31
C VAL A 183 4.66 -15.34 -2.29
N MET A 184 5.40 -16.38 -2.66
CA MET A 184 5.52 -17.61 -1.87
C MET A 184 6.93 -17.76 -1.32
N PHE A 185 7.06 -18.37 -0.13
CA PHE A 185 8.33 -18.85 0.38
C PHE A 185 8.10 -20.06 1.30
N GLY A 186 8.98 -21.06 1.18
CA GLY A 186 9.05 -22.24 2.03
C GLY A 186 10.51 -22.70 2.20
N ARG A 187 10.79 -23.53 3.19
CA ARG A 187 12.13 -24.08 3.44
C ARG A 187 12.12 -25.48 4.02
#